data_6cabeec30b54bfdd0440fb11de6a92c9
#
_entry.id   6cabeec30b54bfdd0440fb11de6a92c9
#
_cell.length_a   1.000
_cell.length_b   1.000
_cell.length_c   1.000
_cell.angle_alpha   90.00
_cell.angle_beta   90.00
_cell.angle_gamma   90.00
#
_symmetry.space_group_name_H-M   'P 1'
#
loop_
_entity.id
_entity.type
_entity.pdbx_description
1 polymer ?
#
loop_
_entity_poly.entity_id
_entity_poly.type
_entity_poly.pdbx_seq_one_letter_code
_entity_poly.pdbx_strand_id
1 'polypeptide(L)'
;MRGIPIDILRAFVAVVEARGFTRAAEELGRTQPTISLQVKRLEELVEAPLFKKGGRFELSGVGEVCFDYGKRLLRLHDDMLDELGRNNPNDAVRIGLPSEFAAILAPRLNELRANAEIPTTFEVIVDTSQALSAAFRQNALDVAFVVGTGESEPDRIEQWRGQLRWFGKTLEDEQDDRPLPLVLPPPGSPFHEAALGALRAQERRFEIVCTSSNFAVLSAAAAAGLGVTPMIDGLAPEGLEASSDKRLPLLPEVTLLLLARSQALALASRRWVENVVEALQSE
;
A
#
# COMPACT_ATOMS: atom_id res chain seq x y z
N MET A 1 -0.04 -4.41 37.71
CA MET A 1 -0.26 -3.54 36.54
C MET A 1 -1.73 -3.69 36.17
N ARG A 2 -2.51 -2.61 36.10
CA ARG A 2 -3.92 -2.68 35.67
C ARG A 2 -3.93 -2.73 34.13
N GLY A 3 -4.60 -3.73 33.55
CA GLY A 3 -4.74 -3.82 32.09
C GLY A 3 -5.60 -2.69 31.55
N ILE A 4 -5.38 -2.31 30.29
CA ILE A 4 -6.22 -1.33 29.57
C ILE A 4 -7.34 -2.11 28.90
N PRO A 5 -8.63 -1.87 29.24
CA PRO A 5 -9.76 -2.51 28.59
C PRO A 5 -9.88 -2.10 27.11
N ILE A 6 -10.31 -3.04 26.28
CA ILE A 6 -10.38 -2.84 24.83
C ILE A 6 -11.40 -1.77 24.41
N ASP A 7 -12.51 -1.67 25.13
CA ASP A 7 -13.55 -0.67 24.89
C ASP A 7 -13.06 0.77 25.15
N ILE A 8 -12.17 0.96 26.12
CA ILE A 8 -11.52 2.25 26.43
C ILE A 8 -10.56 2.64 25.28
N LEU A 9 -9.78 1.69 24.77
CA LEU A 9 -8.92 1.93 23.61
C LEU A 9 -9.75 2.28 22.39
N ARG A 10 -10.86 1.56 22.14
CA ARG A 10 -11.77 1.81 21.00
C ARG A 10 -12.36 3.21 21.05
N ALA A 11 -12.80 3.68 22.23
CA ALA A 11 -13.31 5.03 22.39
C ALA A 11 -12.25 6.11 22.09
N PHE A 12 -11.02 5.92 22.59
CA PHE A 12 -9.94 6.87 22.34
C PHE A 12 -9.54 6.93 20.85
N VAL A 13 -9.37 5.77 20.21
CA VAL A 13 -9.01 5.69 18.79
C VAL A 13 -10.10 6.35 17.94
N ALA A 14 -11.38 6.06 18.19
CA ALA A 14 -12.50 6.68 17.48
C ALA A 14 -12.52 8.22 17.63
N VAL A 15 -12.22 8.76 18.84
CA VAL A 15 -12.15 10.23 19.05
C VAL A 15 -11.05 10.86 18.20
N VAL A 16 -9.90 10.21 18.09
CA VAL A 16 -8.77 10.71 17.30
C VAL A 16 -9.11 10.69 15.80
N GLU A 17 -9.65 9.57 15.30
CA GLU A 17 -9.99 9.40 13.88
C GLU A 17 -11.13 10.32 13.44
N ALA A 18 -12.21 10.39 14.21
CA ALA A 18 -13.34 11.30 13.96
C ALA A 18 -13.03 12.77 14.23
N ARG A 19 -11.88 13.10 14.82
CA ARG A 19 -11.49 14.43 15.30
C ARG A 19 -12.60 15.09 16.12
N GLY A 20 -13.28 14.30 16.96
CA GLY A 20 -14.40 14.80 17.76
C GLY A 20 -15.09 13.76 18.62
N PHE A 21 -15.44 14.13 19.85
CA PHE A 21 -16.14 13.27 20.80
C PHE A 21 -17.57 12.92 20.37
N THR A 22 -18.28 13.87 19.76
CA THR A 22 -19.65 13.66 19.32
C THR A 22 -19.73 12.69 18.16
N ARG A 23 -18.87 12.86 17.14
CA ARG A 23 -18.81 11.95 15.99
C ARG A 23 -18.37 10.55 16.41
N ALA A 24 -17.36 10.43 17.25
CA ALA A 24 -16.93 9.14 17.79
C ALA A 24 -18.06 8.44 18.57
N ALA A 25 -18.89 9.21 19.30
CA ALA A 25 -20.03 8.66 20.01
C ALA A 25 -21.12 8.12 19.06
N GLU A 26 -21.41 8.84 17.98
CA GLU A 26 -22.32 8.41 16.92
C GLU A 26 -21.84 7.12 16.24
N GLU A 27 -20.56 7.07 15.83
CA GLU A 27 -19.94 5.90 15.20
C GLU A 27 -19.98 4.64 16.10
N LEU A 28 -19.76 4.82 17.40
CA LEU A 28 -19.75 3.72 18.37
C LEU A 28 -21.14 3.40 18.97
N GLY A 29 -22.20 4.10 18.55
CA GLY A 29 -23.56 3.92 19.12
C GLY A 29 -23.60 4.22 20.62
N ARG A 30 -22.83 5.23 21.09
CA ARG A 30 -22.72 5.63 22.49
C ARG A 30 -23.09 7.10 22.67
N THR A 31 -23.17 7.55 23.93
CA THR A 31 -23.34 8.97 24.22
C THR A 31 -21.98 9.66 24.34
N GLN A 32 -21.92 10.95 23.96
CA GLN A 32 -20.69 11.74 24.07
C GLN A 32 -20.09 11.76 25.51
N PRO A 33 -20.88 11.90 26.59
CA PRO A 33 -20.37 11.78 27.96
C PRO A 33 -19.70 10.43 28.25
N THR A 34 -20.25 9.33 27.71
CA THR A 34 -19.66 7.99 27.87
C THR A 34 -18.27 7.92 27.23
N ILE A 35 -18.14 8.40 26.00
CA ILE A 35 -16.85 8.44 25.28
C ILE A 35 -15.84 9.33 26.01
N SER A 36 -16.28 10.52 26.47
CA SER A 36 -15.42 11.42 27.24
C SER A 36 -14.91 10.80 28.53
N LEU A 37 -15.77 10.05 29.24
CA LEU A 37 -15.37 9.34 30.45
C LEU A 37 -14.39 8.21 30.17
N GLN A 38 -14.58 7.46 29.07
CA GLN A 38 -13.65 6.40 28.67
C GLN A 38 -12.27 6.94 28.32
N VAL A 39 -12.20 8.03 27.54
CA VAL A 39 -10.92 8.69 27.23
C VAL A 39 -10.22 9.20 28.50
N LYS A 40 -10.97 9.86 29.40
CA LYS A 40 -10.43 10.31 30.69
C LYS A 40 -9.91 9.12 31.50
N ARG A 41 -10.61 7.99 31.52
CA ARG A 41 -10.15 6.79 32.20
C ARG A 41 -8.87 6.20 31.61
N LEU A 42 -8.66 6.32 30.30
CA LEU A 42 -7.40 5.95 29.66
C LEU A 42 -6.26 6.86 30.16
N GLU A 43 -6.49 8.18 30.22
CA GLU A 43 -5.50 9.12 30.78
C GLU A 43 -5.13 8.79 32.24
N GLU A 44 -6.10 8.39 33.06
CA GLU A 44 -5.88 7.94 34.42
C GLU A 44 -5.07 6.63 34.47
N LEU A 45 -5.31 5.71 33.55
CA LEU A 45 -4.58 4.42 33.48
C LEU A 45 -3.14 4.56 33.01
N VAL A 46 -2.88 5.49 32.08
CA VAL A 46 -1.54 5.76 31.56
C VAL A 46 -0.82 6.88 32.35
N GLU A 47 -1.49 7.48 33.34
CA GLU A 47 -1.00 8.55 34.22
C GLU A 47 -0.47 9.78 33.43
N ALA A 48 -1.04 10.04 32.25
CA ALA A 48 -0.62 11.15 31.41
C ALA A 48 -1.76 11.65 30.51
N PRO A 49 -1.77 12.93 30.12
CA PRO A 49 -2.73 13.45 29.15
C PRO A 49 -2.47 12.87 27.75
N LEU A 50 -3.52 12.48 27.06
CA LEU A 50 -3.45 11.96 25.68
C LEU A 50 -3.48 13.07 24.63
N PHE A 51 -4.06 14.23 24.97
CA PHE A 51 -4.12 15.39 24.08
C PHE A 51 -3.28 16.55 24.62
N LYS A 52 -2.70 17.37 23.72
CA LYS A 52 -1.96 18.58 24.08
C LYS A 52 -2.89 19.65 24.65
N LYS A 53 -2.44 20.38 25.67
CA LYS A 53 -3.18 21.54 26.22
C LYS A 53 -3.29 22.62 25.15
N GLY A 54 -4.52 23.01 24.80
CA GLY A 54 -4.81 24.06 23.81
C GLY A 54 -4.80 23.59 22.35
N GLY A 55 -4.35 22.39 22.07
CA GLY A 55 -4.43 21.77 20.74
C GLY A 55 -5.77 21.04 20.59
N ARG A 56 -6.59 21.42 19.60
CA ARG A 56 -7.87 20.75 19.34
C ARG A 56 -7.62 19.39 18.71
N PHE A 57 -7.65 18.30 19.52
CA PHE A 57 -7.36 16.91 19.13
C PHE A 57 -5.92 16.62 18.69
N GLU A 58 -4.96 17.49 19.01
CA GLU A 58 -3.55 17.16 18.84
C GLU A 58 -3.09 16.19 19.94
N LEU A 59 -2.47 15.09 19.54
CA LEU A 59 -1.97 14.09 20.46
C LEU A 59 -0.71 14.58 21.21
N SER A 60 -0.63 14.21 22.48
CA SER A 60 0.64 14.26 23.22
C SER A 60 1.55 13.10 22.75
N GLY A 61 2.83 13.09 23.15
CA GLY A 61 3.71 11.95 22.87
C GLY A 61 3.18 10.63 23.43
N VAL A 62 2.54 10.64 24.61
CA VAL A 62 1.86 9.46 25.19
C VAL A 62 0.61 9.12 24.37
N GLY A 63 -0.14 10.14 23.91
CA GLY A 63 -1.29 9.97 23.05
C GLY A 63 -0.94 9.31 21.71
N GLU A 64 0.16 9.68 21.09
CA GLU A 64 0.66 9.06 19.85
C GLU A 64 0.96 7.56 20.06
N VAL A 65 1.69 7.23 21.13
CA VAL A 65 1.98 5.83 21.49
C VAL A 65 0.68 5.05 21.74
N CYS A 66 -0.23 5.62 22.54
CA CYS A 66 -1.52 4.96 22.85
C CYS A 66 -2.38 4.78 21.57
N PHE A 67 -2.33 5.72 20.64
CA PHE A 67 -3.06 5.64 19.38
C PHE A 67 -2.52 4.53 18.49
N ASP A 68 -1.20 4.49 18.27
CA ASP A 68 -0.56 3.49 17.42
C ASP A 68 -0.74 2.07 17.96
N TYR A 69 -0.43 1.85 19.24
CA TYR A 69 -0.63 0.54 19.86
C TYR A 69 -2.11 0.21 20.03
N GLY A 70 -2.96 1.20 20.31
CA GLY A 70 -4.40 1.04 20.42
C GLY A 70 -5.01 0.51 19.12
N LYS A 71 -4.66 1.08 17.98
CA LYS A 71 -5.09 0.59 16.65
C LYS A 71 -4.66 -0.86 16.41
N ARG A 72 -3.41 -1.19 16.75
CA ARG A 72 -2.89 -2.55 16.57
C ARG A 72 -3.60 -3.57 17.47
N LEU A 73 -3.85 -3.23 18.72
CA LEU A 73 -4.53 -4.10 19.69
C LEU A 73 -6.01 -4.30 19.34
N LEU A 74 -6.70 -3.21 18.94
CA LEU A 74 -8.10 -3.30 18.50
C LEU A 74 -8.24 -4.23 17.32
N ARG A 75 -7.34 -4.11 16.35
CA ARG A 75 -7.39 -4.94 15.19
C ARG A 75 -7.10 -6.41 15.49
N LEU A 76 -6.06 -6.71 16.29
CA LEU A 76 -5.81 -8.08 16.72
C LEU A 76 -7.02 -8.68 17.46
N HIS A 77 -7.72 -7.85 18.22
CA HIS A 77 -8.97 -8.24 18.87
C HIS A 77 -10.08 -8.54 17.85
N ASP A 78 -10.21 -7.67 16.83
CA ASP A 78 -11.22 -7.81 15.79
C ASP A 78 -10.90 -9.04 14.91
N ASP A 79 -9.63 -9.24 14.52
CA ASP A 79 -9.14 -10.44 13.81
C ASP A 79 -9.48 -11.74 14.60
N MET A 80 -9.27 -11.73 15.91
CA MET A 80 -9.65 -12.86 16.78
C MET A 80 -11.18 -13.11 16.74
N LEU A 81 -12.00 -12.06 16.74
CA LEU A 81 -13.45 -12.19 16.65
C LEU A 81 -13.90 -12.70 15.28
N ASP A 82 -13.20 -12.32 14.21
CA ASP A 82 -13.41 -12.81 12.85
C ASP A 82 -13.12 -14.32 12.77
N GLU A 83 -11.98 -14.74 13.26
CA GLU A 83 -11.63 -16.20 13.30
C GLU A 83 -12.62 -17.02 14.13
N LEU A 84 -13.25 -16.39 15.14
CA LEU A 84 -14.30 -17.03 15.94
C LEU A 84 -15.69 -16.94 15.28
N GLY A 85 -15.80 -16.33 14.08
CA GLY A 85 -17.07 -16.14 13.37
C GLY A 85 -18.03 -15.18 14.08
N ARG A 86 -17.52 -14.22 14.85
CA ARG A 86 -18.32 -13.31 15.68
C ARG A 86 -18.44 -11.90 15.13
N ASN A 87 -17.69 -11.56 14.07
CA ASN A 87 -17.78 -10.26 13.44
C ASN A 87 -18.84 -10.18 12.34
N ASN A 88 -19.22 -8.97 12.00
CA ASN A 88 -20.27 -8.70 11.03
C ASN A 88 -19.76 -9.03 9.62
N PRO A 89 -20.42 -9.91 8.85
CA PRO A 89 -20.01 -10.26 7.49
C PRO A 89 -20.08 -9.09 6.49
N ASN A 90 -20.39 -7.88 6.95
CA ASN A 90 -20.52 -6.67 6.12
C ASN A 90 -19.29 -5.74 6.16
N ASP A 91 -18.22 -6.08 6.88
CA ASP A 91 -17.04 -5.23 6.89
C ASP A 91 -16.28 -5.36 5.55
N ALA A 92 -15.94 -4.23 4.95
CA ALA A 92 -15.20 -4.19 3.69
C ALA A 92 -13.77 -4.69 3.90
N VAL A 93 -13.29 -5.57 3.01
CA VAL A 93 -11.88 -5.95 2.95
C VAL A 93 -11.08 -4.83 2.30
N ARG A 94 -10.13 -4.25 3.02
CA ARG A 94 -9.29 -3.15 2.56
C ARG A 94 -8.03 -3.69 1.88
N ILE A 95 -7.93 -3.44 0.58
CA ILE A 95 -6.87 -3.96 -0.27
C ILE A 95 -5.99 -2.81 -0.75
N GLY A 96 -4.70 -2.85 -0.42
CA GLY A 96 -3.71 -1.90 -0.92
C GLY A 96 -3.02 -2.42 -2.18
N LEU A 97 -3.05 -1.63 -3.26
CA LEU A 97 -2.41 -1.97 -4.53
C LEU A 97 -1.56 -0.79 -5.03
N PRO A 98 -0.31 -1.00 -5.45
CA PRO A 98 0.40 -0.01 -6.24
C PRO A 98 -0.33 0.25 -7.57
N SER A 99 -0.19 1.46 -8.11
CA SER A 99 -0.95 1.88 -9.30
C SER A 99 -0.71 0.98 -10.52
N GLU A 100 0.48 0.44 -10.66
CA GLU A 100 0.87 -0.49 -11.73
C GLU A 100 0.14 -1.83 -11.67
N PHE A 101 -0.23 -2.28 -10.48
CA PHE A 101 -0.95 -3.54 -10.27
C PHE A 101 -2.47 -3.35 -10.17
N ALA A 102 -2.93 -2.15 -9.83
CA ALA A 102 -4.35 -1.88 -9.65
C ALA A 102 -5.16 -2.16 -10.92
N ALA A 103 -4.62 -1.79 -12.10
CA ALA A 103 -5.28 -2.02 -13.38
C ALA A 103 -5.45 -3.51 -13.72
N ILE A 104 -4.57 -4.38 -13.21
CA ILE A 104 -4.56 -5.82 -13.49
C ILE A 104 -5.31 -6.61 -12.42
N LEU A 105 -5.09 -6.28 -11.16
CA LEU A 105 -5.64 -7.01 -10.03
C LEU A 105 -7.09 -6.62 -9.70
N ALA A 106 -7.47 -5.34 -9.84
CA ALA A 106 -8.81 -4.88 -9.50
C ALA A 106 -9.93 -5.54 -10.36
N PRO A 107 -9.78 -5.75 -11.68
CA PRO A 107 -10.80 -6.47 -12.46
C PRO A 107 -11.06 -7.91 -12.00
N ARG A 108 -10.09 -8.51 -11.29
CA ARG A 108 -10.14 -9.90 -10.82
C ARG A 108 -10.55 -10.03 -9.34
N LEU A 109 -11.05 -8.98 -8.72
CA LEU A 109 -11.53 -9.04 -7.32
C LEU A 109 -12.65 -10.08 -7.10
N ASN A 110 -13.40 -10.43 -8.15
CA ASN A 110 -14.38 -11.51 -8.08
C ASN A 110 -13.73 -12.88 -7.82
N GLU A 111 -12.49 -13.11 -8.27
CA GLU A 111 -11.74 -14.34 -7.99
C GLU A 111 -11.37 -14.42 -6.51
N LEU A 112 -10.93 -13.29 -5.93
CA LEU A 112 -10.67 -13.18 -4.50
C LEU A 112 -11.93 -13.50 -3.69
N ARG A 113 -13.08 -12.96 -4.09
CA ARG A 113 -14.37 -13.22 -3.47
C ARG A 113 -14.81 -14.69 -3.57
N ALA A 114 -14.58 -15.32 -4.72
CA ALA A 114 -14.98 -16.70 -4.95
C ALA A 114 -14.12 -17.73 -4.17
N ASN A 115 -12.87 -17.37 -3.89
CA ASN A 115 -11.88 -18.24 -3.24
C ASN A 115 -11.86 -18.16 -1.71
N ALA A 116 -12.58 -17.22 -1.14
CA ALA A 116 -12.68 -17.03 0.31
C ALA A 116 -14.14 -16.82 0.73
N GLU A 117 -14.49 -17.31 1.91
CA GLU A 117 -15.74 -16.94 2.59
C GLU A 117 -15.57 -15.56 3.22
N ILE A 118 -15.37 -14.54 2.38
CA ILE A 118 -15.10 -13.16 2.79
C ILE A 118 -16.28 -12.23 2.49
N PRO A 119 -16.34 -11.06 3.14
CA PRO A 119 -17.34 -10.03 2.85
C PRO A 119 -17.41 -9.68 1.36
N THR A 120 -18.57 -9.24 0.93
CA THR A 120 -18.82 -8.91 -0.48
C THR A 120 -18.31 -7.54 -0.90
N THR A 121 -17.90 -6.72 0.05
CA THR A 121 -17.45 -5.34 -0.17
C THR A 121 -15.94 -5.27 -0.12
N PHE A 122 -15.33 -4.59 -1.11
CA PHE A 122 -13.90 -4.30 -1.14
C PHE A 122 -13.69 -2.79 -1.12
N GLU A 123 -12.73 -2.34 -0.34
CA GLU A 123 -12.17 -0.99 -0.41
C GLU A 123 -10.76 -1.10 -0.98
N VAL A 124 -10.54 -0.56 -2.20
CA VAL A 124 -9.24 -0.61 -2.86
C VAL A 124 -8.54 0.72 -2.69
N ILE A 125 -7.40 0.69 -2.02
CA ILE A 125 -6.54 1.85 -1.79
C ILE A 125 -5.34 1.75 -2.75
N VAL A 126 -5.18 2.76 -3.61
CA VAL A 126 -4.06 2.83 -4.56
C VAL A 126 -3.07 3.88 -4.07
N ASP A 127 -1.83 3.43 -3.79
CA ASP A 127 -0.77 4.31 -3.31
C ASP A 127 0.62 3.72 -3.65
N THR A 128 1.69 4.37 -3.24
CA THR A 128 3.06 3.87 -3.36
C THR A 128 3.29 2.65 -2.46
N SER A 129 4.17 1.74 -2.88
CA SER A 129 4.52 0.56 -2.06
C SER A 129 4.96 0.91 -0.65
N GLN A 130 5.67 2.03 -0.47
CA GLN A 130 6.09 2.52 0.84
C GLN A 130 4.90 2.95 1.71
N ALA A 131 3.96 3.70 1.15
CA ALA A 131 2.75 4.13 1.86
C ALA A 131 1.85 2.93 2.20
N LEU A 132 1.69 1.97 1.27
CA LEU A 132 0.93 0.75 1.48
C LEU A 132 1.55 -0.15 2.55
N SER A 133 2.89 -0.33 2.56
CA SER A 133 3.58 -1.06 3.64
C SER A 133 3.40 -0.36 4.98
N ALA A 134 3.48 0.97 5.03
CA ALA A 134 3.22 1.73 6.25
C ALA A 134 1.77 1.58 6.71
N ALA A 135 0.80 1.72 5.81
CA ALA A 135 -0.64 1.55 6.08
C ALA A 135 -0.95 0.12 6.56
N PHE A 136 -0.32 -0.89 5.94
CA PHE A 136 -0.44 -2.27 6.38
C PHE A 136 0.10 -2.46 7.80
N ARG A 137 1.30 -1.97 8.12
CA ARG A 137 1.84 -2.03 9.49
C ARG A 137 1.00 -1.28 10.51
N GLN A 138 0.36 -0.19 10.13
CA GLN A 138 -0.57 0.58 10.96
C GLN A 138 -1.97 -0.03 11.05
N ASN A 139 -2.17 -1.21 10.47
CA ASN A 139 -3.45 -1.89 10.42
C ASN A 139 -4.57 -1.15 9.64
N ALA A 140 -4.23 -0.31 8.70
CA ALA A 140 -5.18 0.34 7.82
C ALA A 140 -5.58 -0.52 6.59
N LEU A 141 -4.85 -1.62 6.33
CA LEU A 141 -5.11 -2.56 5.24
C LEU A 141 -5.20 -3.99 5.75
N ASP A 142 -6.01 -4.81 5.11
CA ASP A 142 -6.19 -6.24 5.39
C ASP A 142 -5.32 -7.10 4.48
N VAL A 143 -5.17 -6.65 3.23
CA VAL A 143 -4.28 -7.21 2.22
C VAL A 143 -3.50 -6.07 1.58
N ALA A 144 -2.22 -6.27 1.31
CA ALA A 144 -1.44 -5.34 0.50
C ALA A 144 -0.53 -6.10 -0.47
N PHE A 145 -0.48 -5.62 -1.72
CA PHE A 145 0.50 -6.04 -2.70
C PHE A 145 1.50 -4.90 -2.87
N VAL A 146 2.78 -5.17 -2.66
CA VAL A 146 3.81 -4.12 -2.65
C VAL A 146 5.08 -4.56 -3.37
N VAL A 147 5.84 -3.59 -3.87
CA VAL A 147 7.18 -3.80 -4.42
C VAL A 147 8.20 -3.41 -3.36
N GLY A 148 9.14 -4.30 -3.07
CA GLY A 148 10.14 -4.08 -2.02
C GLY A 148 11.33 -5.01 -2.10
N THR A 149 12.21 -4.94 -1.11
CA THR A 149 13.41 -5.79 -1.02
C THR A 149 13.15 -7.15 -0.39
N GLY A 150 12.00 -7.35 0.23
CA GLY A 150 11.60 -8.64 0.83
C GLY A 150 12.24 -8.98 2.17
N GLU A 151 13.23 -8.21 2.65
CA GLU A 151 14.02 -8.60 3.82
C GLU A 151 13.41 -8.22 5.18
N SER A 152 12.39 -7.36 5.22
CA SER A 152 11.90 -6.75 6.46
C SER A 152 10.38 -6.75 6.66
N GLU A 153 9.62 -7.60 5.95
CA GLU A 153 8.17 -7.66 6.10
C GLU A 153 7.75 -8.96 6.80
N PRO A 154 7.51 -8.92 8.13
CA PRO A 154 7.18 -10.12 8.92
C PRO A 154 5.83 -10.74 8.56
N ASP A 155 4.88 -9.95 8.05
CA ASP A 155 3.54 -10.39 7.64
C ASP A 155 3.48 -10.82 6.16
N ARG A 156 4.64 -11.07 5.55
CA ARG A 156 4.73 -11.55 4.17
C ARG A 156 4.20 -12.97 4.04
N ILE A 157 3.25 -13.15 3.16
CA ILE A 157 2.65 -14.46 2.85
C ILE A 157 3.36 -15.11 1.67
N GLU A 158 3.66 -14.31 0.62
CA GLU A 158 4.29 -14.80 -0.60
C GLU A 158 5.17 -13.72 -1.22
N GLN A 159 6.10 -14.14 -2.07
CA GLN A 159 6.94 -13.23 -2.87
C GLN A 159 7.19 -13.78 -4.26
N TRP A 160 7.27 -12.88 -5.22
CA TRP A 160 7.64 -13.16 -6.61
C TRP A 160 8.74 -12.21 -7.05
N ARG A 161 9.40 -12.56 -8.15
CA ARG A 161 10.36 -11.68 -8.81
C ARG A 161 9.78 -11.17 -10.11
N GLY A 162 9.95 -9.89 -10.36
CA GLY A 162 9.57 -9.22 -11.61
C GLY A 162 10.80 -8.61 -12.28
N GLN A 163 11.08 -8.99 -13.52
CA GLN A 163 12.14 -8.37 -14.30
C GLN A 163 11.67 -6.99 -14.76
N LEU A 164 12.47 -5.96 -14.47
CA LEU A 164 12.22 -4.63 -15.02
C LEU A 164 12.79 -4.51 -16.43
N ARG A 165 12.03 -3.86 -17.30
CA ARG A 165 12.46 -3.47 -18.65
C ARG A 165 12.09 -2.01 -18.90
N TRP A 166 12.77 -1.41 -19.87
CA TRP A 166 12.43 -0.10 -20.39
C TRP A 166 11.34 -0.20 -21.43
N PHE A 167 10.34 0.65 -21.32
CA PHE A 167 9.21 0.76 -22.26
C PHE A 167 9.09 2.17 -22.79
N GLY A 168 8.62 2.29 -24.05
CA GLY A 168 8.49 3.55 -24.75
C GLY A 168 9.53 3.72 -25.86
N LYS A 169 9.41 4.82 -26.57
CA LYS A 169 10.28 5.13 -27.71
C LYS A 169 11.22 6.27 -27.37
N THR A 170 12.48 6.11 -27.73
CA THR A 170 13.45 7.20 -27.82
C THR A 170 13.68 7.56 -29.27
N LEU A 171 14.20 8.74 -29.55
CA LEU A 171 14.69 9.06 -30.87
C LEU A 171 15.99 8.24 -31.11
N GLU A 172 15.89 7.22 -31.93
CA GLU A 172 16.95 6.27 -32.23
C GLU A 172 18.02 6.91 -33.15
N ASP A 173 18.95 7.63 -32.55
CA ASP A 173 20.21 7.93 -33.18
C ASP A 173 21.31 7.40 -32.27
N GLU A 174 21.95 6.26 -32.64
CA GLU A 174 23.01 5.64 -31.84
C GLU A 174 24.22 6.59 -31.58
N GLN A 175 24.33 7.66 -32.38
CA GLN A 175 25.37 8.69 -32.25
C GLN A 175 24.89 9.92 -31.43
N ASP A 176 23.64 9.89 -30.96
CA ASP A 176 23.04 11.01 -30.26
C ASP A 176 23.53 11.07 -28.81
N ASP A 177 24.33 12.09 -28.50
CA ASP A 177 24.84 12.39 -27.15
C ASP A 177 23.82 13.15 -26.26
N ARG A 178 22.58 13.29 -26.73
CA ARG A 178 21.51 13.93 -25.97
C ARG A 178 21.15 13.10 -24.73
N PRO A 179 20.77 13.74 -23.62
CA PRO A 179 20.27 13.03 -22.43
C PRO A 179 19.07 12.15 -22.78
N LEU A 180 19.02 10.95 -22.21
CA LEU A 180 17.87 10.04 -22.35
C LEU A 180 16.65 10.64 -21.67
N PRO A 181 15.51 10.84 -22.37
CA PRO A 181 14.31 11.36 -21.77
C PRO A 181 13.62 10.28 -20.92
N LEU A 182 13.41 10.56 -19.64
CA LEU A 182 12.83 9.62 -18.69
C LEU A 182 11.45 10.06 -18.23
N VAL A 183 10.54 9.11 -18.19
CA VAL A 183 9.20 9.23 -17.60
C VAL A 183 9.19 8.34 -16.36
N LEU A 184 9.22 8.92 -15.16
CA LEU A 184 9.48 8.17 -13.93
C LEU A 184 8.40 8.37 -12.87
N PRO A 185 8.14 7.36 -12.01
CA PRO A 185 7.42 7.59 -10.76
C PRO A 185 8.22 8.54 -9.85
N PRO A 186 7.62 9.10 -8.77
CA PRO A 186 8.32 9.99 -7.85
C PRO A 186 9.52 9.31 -7.16
N PRO A 187 10.49 10.08 -6.64
CA PRO A 187 11.56 9.58 -5.79
C PRO A 187 11.02 8.73 -4.62
N GLY A 188 11.76 7.68 -4.25
CA GLY A 188 11.33 6.69 -3.25
C GLY A 188 10.54 5.52 -3.83
N SER A 189 10.14 5.56 -5.11
CA SER A 189 9.62 4.38 -5.81
C SER A 189 10.78 3.42 -6.14
N PRO A 190 10.63 2.10 -5.92
CA PRO A 190 11.62 1.11 -6.34
C PRO A 190 11.98 1.19 -7.83
N PHE A 191 11.02 1.53 -8.68
CA PHE A 191 11.24 1.71 -10.12
C PHE A 191 12.09 2.94 -10.44
N HIS A 192 11.86 4.05 -9.73
CA HIS A 192 12.65 5.27 -9.86
C HIS A 192 14.13 4.99 -9.49
N GLU A 193 14.33 4.37 -8.34
CA GLU A 193 15.67 4.09 -7.83
C GLU A 193 16.40 3.09 -8.71
N ALA A 194 15.73 2.04 -9.19
CA ALA A 194 16.27 1.06 -10.11
C ALA A 194 16.72 1.70 -11.44
N ALA A 195 15.88 2.57 -12.01
CA ALA A 195 16.16 3.28 -13.25
C ALA A 195 17.39 4.19 -13.13
N LEU A 196 17.40 5.06 -12.11
CA LEU A 196 18.51 5.99 -11.91
C LEU A 196 19.79 5.28 -11.48
N GLY A 197 19.70 4.22 -10.67
CA GLY A 197 20.84 3.41 -10.28
C GLY A 197 21.52 2.77 -11.48
N ALA A 198 20.76 2.16 -12.39
CA ALA A 198 21.29 1.53 -13.59
C ALA A 198 21.93 2.55 -14.56
N LEU A 199 21.30 3.71 -14.78
CA LEU A 199 21.83 4.76 -15.64
C LEU A 199 23.12 5.37 -15.08
N ARG A 200 23.16 5.65 -13.78
CA ARG A 200 24.37 6.18 -13.10
C ARG A 200 25.53 5.20 -13.13
N ALA A 201 25.25 3.89 -12.94
CA ALA A 201 26.29 2.85 -13.00
C ALA A 201 26.98 2.76 -14.37
N GLN A 202 26.31 3.18 -15.44
CA GLN A 202 26.84 3.26 -16.80
C GLN A 202 27.20 4.68 -17.25
N GLU A 203 27.21 5.65 -16.32
CA GLU A 203 27.51 7.06 -16.59
C GLU A 203 26.66 7.66 -17.73
N ARG A 204 25.42 7.17 -17.89
CA ARG A 204 24.50 7.64 -18.95
C ARG A 204 23.87 8.95 -18.56
N ARG A 205 23.87 9.91 -19.49
CA ARG A 205 23.19 11.19 -19.34
C ARG A 205 21.68 10.97 -19.52
N PHE A 206 20.90 11.58 -18.64
CA PHE A 206 19.43 11.51 -18.68
C PHE A 206 18.80 12.80 -18.25
N GLU A 207 17.54 12.99 -18.63
CA GLU A 207 16.67 14.08 -18.20
C GLU A 207 15.31 13.53 -17.80
N ILE A 208 14.80 13.88 -16.62
CA ILE A 208 13.46 13.49 -16.22
C ILE A 208 12.48 14.49 -16.81
N VAL A 209 11.77 14.08 -17.85
CA VAL A 209 10.82 14.93 -18.60
C VAL A 209 9.39 14.83 -18.07
N CYS A 210 9.08 13.78 -17.30
CA CYS A 210 7.76 13.61 -16.67
C CYS A 210 7.90 12.82 -15.37
N THR A 211 7.17 13.26 -14.34
CA THR A 211 7.04 12.52 -13.08
C THR A 211 5.57 12.39 -12.71
N SER A 212 5.12 11.17 -12.39
CA SER A 212 3.76 10.91 -11.92
C SER A 212 3.71 9.69 -11.00
N SER A 213 2.86 9.74 -9.96
CA SER A 213 2.54 8.57 -9.14
C SER A 213 1.47 7.68 -9.79
N ASN A 214 0.86 8.11 -10.89
CA ASN A 214 -0.17 7.38 -11.60
C ASN A 214 0.44 6.62 -12.78
N PHE A 215 0.38 5.29 -12.72
CA PHE A 215 0.90 4.40 -13.77
C PHE A 215 0.30 4.66 -15.15
N ALA A 216 -1.00 4.98 -15.24
CA ALA A 216 -1.64 5.27 -16.53
C ALA A 216 -1.06 6.55 -17.17
N VAL A 217 -0.66 7.55 -16.38
CA VAL A 217 0.00 8.76 -16.89
C VAL A 217 1.39 8.42 -17.42
N LEU A 218 2.17 7.63 -16.66
CA LEU A 218 3.51 7.20 -17.09
C LEU A 218 3.45 6.39 -18.39
N SER A 219 2.52 5.43 -18.46
CA SER A 219 2.31 4.58 -19.64
C SER A 219 1.91 5.40 -20.85
N ALA A 220 0.94 6.32 -20.69
CA ALA A 220 0.48 7.17 -21.80
C ALA A 220 1.57 8.12 -22.29
N ALA A 221 2.36 8.72 -21.38
CA ALA A 221 3.47 9.59 -21.74
C ALA A 221 4.57 8.82 -22.50
N ALA A 222 4.92 7.62 -22.07
CA ALA A 222 5.88 6.76 -22.75
C ALA A 222 5.37 6.30 -24.12
N ALA A 223 4.09 5.89 -24.22
CA ALA A 223 3.45 5.51 -25.48
C ALA A 223 3.38 6.67 -26.48
N ALA A 224 3.19 7.90 -26.00
CA ALA A 224 3.22 9.11 -26.81
C ALA A 224 4.64 9.53 -27.26
N GLY A 225 5.70 8.81 -26.84
CA GLY A 225 7.07 9.10 -27.21
C GLY A 225 7.72 10.23 -26.43
N LEU A 226 7.18 10.62 -25.25
CA LEU A 226 7.78 11.64 -24.40
C LEU A 226 9.11 11.17 -23.81
N GLY A 227 9.29 9.88 -23.60
CA GLY A 227 10.50 9.26 -23.06
C GLY A 227 10.28 7.79 -22.73
N VAL A 228 11.24 7.19 -22.02
CA VAL A 228 11.16 5.81 -21.58
C VAL A 228 10.88 5.69 -20.10
N THR A 229 10.20 4.61 -19.72
CA THR A 229 9.81 4.34 -18.34
C THR A 229 10.15 2.90 -17.94
N PRO A 230 10.60 2.64 -16.70
CA PRO A 230 10.78 1.28 -16.21
C PRO A 230 9.42 0.66 -15.85
N MET A 231 9.16 -0.55 -16.31
CA MET A 231 7.98 -1.35 -15.94
C MET A 231 8.41 -2.80 -15.73
N ILE A 232 7.60 -3.56 -15.00
CA ILE A 232 7.77 -5.01 -14.93
C ILE A 232 7.37 -5.59 -16.28
N ASP A 233 8.18 -6.49 -16.79
CA ASP A 233 7.89 -7.24 -18.03
C ASP A 233 6.57 -7.99 -17.87
N GLY A 234 5.72 -7.95 -18.89
CA GLY A 234 4.35 -8.47 -18.85
C GLY A 234 3.30 -7.57 -18.17
N LEU A 235 3.67 -6.42 -17.54
CA LEU A 235 2.70 -5.44 -17.01
C LEU A 235 2.49 -4.23 -17.92
N ALA A 236 3.18 -4.14 -19.02
CA ALA A 236 3.00 -3.04 -19.95
C ALA A 236 1.59 -3.07 -20.56
N PRO A 237 0.89 -1.92 -20.63
CA PRO A 237 -0.40 -1.85 -21.30
C PRO A 237 -0.28 -2.23 -22.77
N GLU A 238 -1.36 -2.78 -23.33
CA GLU A 238 -1.45 -3.13 -24.75
C GLU A 238 -1.04 -1.93 -25.64
N GLY A 239 -0.15 -2.18 -26.58
CA GLY A 239 0.38 -1.15 -27.49
C GLY A 239 1.57 -0.35 -26.98
N LEU A 240 2.04 -0.57 -25.74
CA LEU A 240 3.28 0.00 -25.24
C LEU A 240 4.42 -1.04 -25.34
N GLU A 241 5.32 -0.82 -26.30
CA GLU A 241 6.40 -1.76 -26.60
C GLU A 241 7.63 -1.54 -25.70
N ALA A 242 8.36 -2.63 -25.44
CA ALA A 242 9.67 -2.55 -24.82
C ALA A 242 10.63 -1.76 -25.74
N SER A 243 11.44 -0.89 -25.12
CA SER A 243 12.40 -0.07 -25.86
C SER A 243 13.54 -0.91 -26.41
N SER A 244 13.89 -0.69 -27.66
CA SER A 244 15.05 -1.29 -28.34
C SER A 244 16.31 -0.43 -28.27
N ASP A 245 16.27 0.72 -27.61
CA ASP A 245 17.38 1.66 -27.51
C ASP A 245 18.57 1.05 -26.75
N LYS A 246 19.66 0.81 -27.45
CA LYS A 246 20.88 0.19 -26.91
C LYS A 246 21.64 1.07 -25.89
N ARG A 247 21.28 2.34 -25.76
CA ARG A 247 21.85 3.25 -24.77
C ARG A 247 21.28 2.98 -23.37
N LEU A 248 20.14 2.29 -23.30
CA LEU A 248 19.45 1.96 -22.06
C LEU A 248 20.14 0.78 -21.35
N PRO A 249 20.52 0.91 -20.08
CA PRO A 249 21.10 -0.18 -19.32
C PRO A 249 20.05 -1.26 -19.00
N LEU A 250 20.54 -2.47 -18.73
CA LEU A 250 19.68 -3.50 -18.12
C LEU A 250 19.22 -3.05 -16.75
N LEU A 251 17.93 -3.27 -16.47
CA LEU A 251 17.35 -2.99 -15.18
C LEU A 251 17.39 -4.23 -14.28
N PRO A 252 17.49 -4.05 -12.94
CA PRO A 252 17.45 -5.15 -12.01
C PRO A 252 16.04 -5.77 -11.91
N GLU A 253 15.99 -6.96 -11.32
CA GLU A 253 14.71 -7.52 -10.83
C GLU A 253 14.21 -6.75 -9.62
N VAL A 254 12.90 -6.73 -9.45
CA VAL A 254 12.23 -6.25 -8.24
C VAL A 254 11.51 -7.41 -7.55
N THR A 255 11.36 -7.32 -6.24
CA THR A 255 10.61 -8.29 -5.46
C THR A 255 9.19 -7.79 -5.24
N LEU A 256 8.22 -8.62 -5.57
CA LEU A 256 6.80 -8.39 -5.34
C LEU A 256 6.40 -9.14 -4.07
N LEU A 257 5.69 -8.49 -3.18
CA LEU A 257 5.30 -9.06 -1.88
C LEU A 257 3.79 -9.00 -1.73
N LEU A 258 3.21 -10.10 -1.27
CA LEU A 258 1.84 -10.17 -0.78
C LEU A 258 1.87 -10.18 0.74
N LEU A 259 1.16 -9.26 1.35
CA LEU A 259 0.95 -9.13 2.78
C LEU A 259 -0.53 -9.39 3.07
N ALA A 260 -0.84 -10.21 4.06
CA ALA A 260 -2.22 -10.44 4.48
C ALA A 260 -2.29 -10.70 5.99
N ARG A 261 -3.39 -10.29 6.62
CA ARG A 261 -3.56 -10.31 8.07
C ARG A 261 -4.07 -11.64 8.60
N SER A 262 -5.10 -12.18 8.02
CA SER A 262 -5.67 -13.46 8.43
C SER A 262 -5.24 -14.60 7.53
N GLN A 263 -5.25 -15.82 8.05
CA GLN A 263 -4.89 -17.01 7.27
C GLN A 263 -5.89 -17.25 6.13
N ALA A 264 -7.17 -16.94 6.34
CA ALA A 264 -8.19 -17.07 5.29
C ALA A 264 -7.96 -16.09 4.15
N LEU A 265 -7.69 -14.81 4.46
CA LEU A 265 -7.33 -13.79 3.47
C LEU A 265 -6.00 -14.10 2.79
N ALA A 266 -5.03 -14.65 3.53
CA ALA A 266 -3.76 -15.07 2.97
C ALA A 266 -3.93 -16.12 1.87
N LEU A 267 -4.71 -17.17 2.13
CA LEU A 267 -4.96 -18.24 1.15
C LEU A 267 -5.72 -17.74 -0.08
N ALA A 268 -6.77 -16.94 0.13
CA ALA A 268 -7.56 -16.39 -0.96
C ALA A 268 -6.76 -15.41 -1.82
N SER A 269 -6.00 -14.52 -1.18
CA SER A 269 -5.18 -13.51 -1.85
C SER A 269 -4.00 -14.13 -2.59
N ARG A 270 -3.42 -15.20 -2.07
CA ARG A 270 -2.35 -15.95 -2.74
C ARG A 270 -2.80 -16.47 -4.09
N ARG A 271 -3.93 -17.17 -4.16
CA ARG A 271 -4.50 -17.68 -5.41
C ARG A 271 -4.85 -16.58 -6.40
N TRP A 272 -5.40 -15.48 -5.87
CA TRP A 272 -5.74 -14.32 -6.68
C TRP A 272 -4.51 -13.72 -7.36
N VAL A 273 -3.39 -13.58 -6.62
CA VAL A 273 -2.14 -13.02 -7.17
C VAL A 273 -1.40 -14.06 -8.04
N GLU A 274 -1.37 -15.33 -7.65
CA GLU A 274 -0.76 -16.41 -8.46
C GLU A 274 -1.33 -16.48 -9.87
N ASN A 275 -2.67 -16.43 -10.02
CA ASN A 275 -3.33 -16.40 -11.31
C ASN A 275 -2.89 -15.22 -12.20
N VAL A 276 -2.52 -14.10 -11.58
CA VAL A 276 -1.99 -12.93 -12.31
C VAL A 276 -0.52 -13.11 -12.66
N VAL A 277 0.28 -13.58 -11.72
CA VAL A 277 1.73 -13.81 -11.94
C VAL A 277 1.95 -14.89 -13.00
N GLU A 278 1.18 -15.98 -12.98
CA GLU A 278 1.24 -17.02 -14.00
C GLU A 278 0.85 -16.49 -15.40
N ALA A 279 -0.18 -15.63 -15.47
CA ALA A 279 -0.56 -14.99 -16.73
C ALA A 279 0.53 -14.08 -17.29
N LEU A 280 1.32 -13.42 -16.42
CA LEU A 280 2.43 -12.55 -16.80
C LEU A 280 3.70 -13.32 -17.22
N GLN A 281 3.82 -14.59 -16.83
CA GLN A 281 4.97 -15.45 -17.18
C GLN A 281 4.71 -16.31 -18.41
N SER A 282 3.46 -16.31 -18.92
CA SER A 282 3.02 -17.18 -20.02
C SER A 282 3.08 -16.51 -21.41
N GLU A 283 3.52 -15.24 -21.49
CA GLU A 283 3.79 -14.48 -22.71
C GLU A 283 5.30 -14.27 -22.91
#